data_83802335deb5bf5fbeb4fbf5845df94d
#
_entry.id   83802335deb5bf5fbeb4fbf5845df94d
#
_cell.length_a   1.000
_cell.length_b   1.000
_cell.length_c   1.000
_cell.angle_alpha   90.00
_cell.angle_beta   90.00
_cell.angle_gamma   90.00
#
_symmetry.space_group_name_H-M   'P 1'
#
loop_
_entity.id
_entity.type
_entity.pdbx_description
1 polymer ?
#
loop_
_entity_poly.entity_id
_entity_poly.type
_entity_poly.pdbx_seq_one_letter_code
_entity_poly.pdbx_strand_id
1 'polypeptide(L)'
;MDECVFFALRRFPSELAALYAAIPSADAAWVPLSWEGIPSERFTAIEQICHVRDIEIDGYQLRLRRLLEEDNPLLLSIDSERVARERGYPDASVEQVFDALREARERTLRTIAGLNGSQWQRRGVFEGYGPVTVKGLVHYLCSHDQQHLAGLHWLLGQMASRAD
;
A
#
# COMPACT_ATOMS: atom_id res chain seq x y z
N MET A 1 20.46 -3.19 0.37
CA MET A 1 19.26 -2.81 -0.41
C MET A 1 19.59 -1.63 -1.28
N ASP A 2 18.99 -1.55 -2.46
CA ASP A 2 19.28 -0.48 -3.41
C ASP A 2 18.72 0.86 -2.88
N GLU A 3 19.51 1.94 -2.95
CA GLU A 3 19.12 3.27 -2.45
C GLU A 3 17.82 3.77 -3.06
N CYS A 4 17.55 3.42 -4.33
CA CYS A 4 16.34 3.82 -5.03
C CYS A 4 15.06 3.26 -4.38
N VAL A 5 15.10 2.02 -3.85
CA VAL A 5 13.97 1.39 -3.15
C VAL A 5 13.69 2.10 -1.82
N PHE A 6 14.76 2.39 -1.07
CA PHE A 6 14.63 3.16 0.19
C PHE A 6 14.06 4.56 -0.06
N PHE A 7 14.53 5.21 -1.11
CA PHE A 7 14.07 6.54 -1.49
C PHE A 7 12.58 6.52 -1.87
N ALA A 8 12.15 5.56 -2.71
CA ALA A 8 10.76 5.42 -3.11
C ALA A 8 9.84 5.18 -1.89
N LEU A 9 10.19 4.21 -1.03
CA LEU A 9 9.41 3.92 0.18
C LEU A 9 9.28 5.13 1.11
N ARG A 10 10.34 5.91 1.27
CA ARG A 10 10.35 7.11 2.12
C ARG A 10 9.46 8.21 1.59
N ARG A 11 9.44 8.41 0.27
CA ARG A 11 8.66 9.49 -0.37
C ARG A 11 7.19 9.17 -0.50
N PHE A 12 6.85 7.90 -0.61
CA PHE A 12 5.50 7.43 -0.94
C PHE A 12 4.38 8.05 -0.09
N PRO A 13 4.43 8.13 1.26
CA PRO A 13 3.34 8.74 2.03
C PRO A 13 3.07 10.20 1.68
N SER A 14 4.11 10.96 1.34
CA SER A 14 3.98 12.36 0.94
C SER A 14 3.44 12.50 -0.49
N GLU A 15 3.87 11.63 -1.40
CA GLU A 15 3.38 11.60 -2.78
C GLU A 15 1.90 11.18 -2.82
N LEU A 16 1.53 10.15 -2.06
CA LEU A 16 0.13 9.72 -1.93
C LEU A 16 -0.75 10.84 -1.37
N ALA A 17 -0.28 11.53 -0.33
CA ALA A 17 -1.02 12.65 0.28
C ALA A 17 -1.18 13.83 -0.69
N ALA A 18 -0.14 14.14 -1.48
CA ALA A 18 -0.21 15.20 -2.48
C ALA A 18 -1.22 14.88 -3.61
N LEU A 19 -1.24 13.63 -4.09
CA LEU A 19 -2.20 13.18 -5.09
C LEU A 19 -3.62 13.16 -4.54
N TYR A 20 -3.81 12.67 -3.32
CA TYR A 20 -5.12 12.67 -2.68
C TYR A 20 -5.65 14.10 -2.48
N ALA A 21 -4.79 15.04 -2.09
CA ALA A 21 -5.17 16.44 -1.91
C ALA A 21 -5.58 17.14 -3.23
N ALA A 22 -5.20 16.60 -4.39
CA ALA A 22 -5.66 17.08 -5.69
C ALA A 22 -7.09 16.64 -6.04
N ILE A 23 -7.65 15.69 -5.29
CA ILE A 23 -9.04 15.22 -5.46
C ILE A 23 -9.98 16.14 -4.69
N PRO A 24 -11.03 16.69 -5.31
CA PRO A 24 -12.02 17.48 -4.58
C PRO A 24 -12.63 16.68 -3.42
N SER A 25 -12.79 17.29 -2.26
CA SER A 25 -13.30 16.59 -1.07
C SER A 25 -14.69 15.95 -1.29
N ALA A 26 -15.52 16.56 -2.12
CA ALA A 26 -16.82 16.01 -2.52
C ALA A 26 -16.70 14.73 -3.36
N ASP A 27 -15.56 14.51 -4.00
CA ASP A 27 -15.30 13.36 -4.88
C ASP A 27 -14.45 12.27 -4.21
N ALA A 28 -14.12 12.39 -2.94
CA ALA A 28 -13.28 11.41 -2.22
C ALA A 28 -13.83 9.98 -2.27
N ALA A 29 -15.16 9.83 -2.24
CA ALA A 29 -15.88 8.56 -2.37
C ALA A 29 -16.55 8.38 -3.74
N TRP A 30 -16.15 9.15 -4.76
CA TRP A 30 -16.71 9.04 -6.09
C TRP A 30 -16.35 7.71 -6.76
N VAL A 31 -17.36 7.06 -7.36
CA VAL A 31 -17.24 5.80 -8.08
C VAL A 31 -17.30 6.07 -9.59
N PRO A 32 -16.31 5.66 -10.39
CA PRO A 32 -16.34 5.80 -11.84
C PRO A 32 -17.41 4.90 -12.47
N LEU A 33 -17.87 5.26 -13.68
CA LEU A 33 -18.84 4.43 -14.44
C LEU A 33 -18.28 3.04 -14.79
N SER A 34 -16.99 2.91 -14.93
CA SER A 34 -16.27 1.66 -15.17
C SER A 34 -14.93 1.69 -14.44
N TRP A 35 -14.51 0.53 -13.96
CA TRP A 35 -13.18 0.31 -13.39
C TRP A 35 -12.18 -0.27 -14.40
N GLU A 36 -12.55 -0.32 -15.67
CA GLU A 36 -11.65 -0.84 -16.70
C GLU A 36 -10.40 0.03 -16.84
N GLY A 37 -9.24 -0.61 -16.76
CA GLY A 37 -7.94 0.06 -16.86
C GLY A 37 -7.40 0.65 -15.57
N ILE A 38 -8.08 0.49 -14.43
CA ILE A 38 -7.49 0.88 -13.14
C ILE A 38 -6.27 0.00 -12.82
N PRO A 39 -5.12 0.58 -12.44
CA PRO A 39 -3.91 -0.18 -12.15
C PRO A 39 -3.82 -0.77 -10.74
N SER A 40 -4.73 -0.36 -9.84
CA SER A 40 -4.84 -0.82 -8.46
C SER A 40 -6.13 -1.62 -8.25
N GLU A 41 -6.48 -1.92 -6.99
CA GLU A 41 -7.80 -2.42 -6.62
C GLU A 41 -8.89 -1.40 -6.96
N ARG A 42 -10.13 -1.88 -7.12
CA ARG A 42 -11.31 -1.07 -7.46
C ARG A 42 -11.81 -0.29 -6.25
N PHE A 43 -11.02 0.67 -5.82
CA PHE A 43 -11.27 1.52 -4.67
C PHE A 43 -11.42 2.99 -5.08
N THR A 44 -12.36 3.68 -4.44
CA THR A 44 -12.45 5.14 -4.48
C THR A 44 -11.21 5.77 -3.85
N ALA A 45 -11.04 7.08 -3.99
CA ALA A 45 -9.84 7.73 -3.49
C ALA A 45 -9.64 7.57 -1.98
N ILE A 46 -10.72 7.68 -1.18
CA ILE A 46 -10.65 7.47 0.26
C ILE A 46 -10.35 6.02 0.61
N GLU A 47 -10.92 5.06 -0.12
CA GLU A 47 -10.66 3.64 0.09
C GLU A 47 -9.22 3.26 -0.30
N GLN A 48 -8.64 3.88 -1.33
CA GLN A 48 -7.24 3.68 -1.72
C GLN A 48 -6.28 4.00 -0.56
N ILE A 49 -6.42 5.16 0.07
CA ILE A 49 -5.52 5.56 1.16
C ILE A 49 -5.72 4.71 2.41
N CYS A 50 -6.97 4.32 2.73
CA CYS A 50 -7.27 3.40 3.83
C CYS A 50 -6.65 2.03 3.59
N HIS A 51 -6.81 1.50 2.38
CA HIS A 51 -6.23 0.21 1.98
C HIS A 51 -4.71 0.22 2.10
N VAL A 52 -4.04 1.23 1.57
CA VAL A 52 -2.57 1.36 1.67
C VAL A 52 -2.10 1.36 3.12
N ARG A 53 -2.77 2.11 4.01
CA ARG A 53 -2.46 2.10 5.45
C ARG A 53 -2.58 0.69 6.04
N ASP A 54 -3.66 -0.01 5.74
CA ASP A 54 -3.95 -1.31 6.33
C ASP A 54 -3.03 -2.41 5.78
N ILE A 55 -2.73 -2.38 4.49
CA ILE A 55 -1.77 -3.31 3.88
C ILE A 55 -0.35 -3.07 4.41
N GLU A 56 0.04 -1.83 4.70
CA GLU A 56 1.31 -1.54 5.38
C GLU A 56 1.35 -2.20 6.78
N ILE A 57 0.30 -1.97 7.59
CA ILE A 57 0.26 -2.38 9.00
C ILE A 57 0.02 -3.88 9.14
N ASP A 58 -1.07 -4.38 8.58
CA ASP A 58 -1.53 -5.76 8.80
C ASP A 58 -0.95 -6.74 7.78
N GLY A 59 -0.49 -6.21 6.64
CA GLY A 59 0.13 -6.99 5.58
C GLY A 59 1.65 -7.01 5.69
N TYR A 60 2.31 -5.96 5.21
CA TYR A 60 3.76 -5.98 5.02
C TYR A 60 4.55 -6.03 6.33
N GLN A 61 4.15 -5.30 7.37
CA GLN A 61 4.85 -5.37 8.67
C GLN A 61 4.73 -6.76 9.30
N LEU A 62 3.54 -7.38 9.25
CA LEU A 62 3.34 -8.75 9.74
C LEU A 62 4.18 -9.75 8.94
N ARG A 63 4.15 -9.66 7.61
CA ARG A 63 4.92 -10.55 6.72
C ARG A 63 6.42 -10.41 6.92
N LEU A 64 6.94 -9.18 7.06
CA LEU A 64 8.34 -8.92 7.38
C LEU A 64 8.74 -9.56 8.70
N ARG A 65 7.95 -9.37 9.76
CA ARG A 65 8.21 -9.99 11.06
C ARG A 65 8.25 -11.50 10.94
N ARG A 66 7.28 -12.13 10.31
CA ARG A 66 7.22 -13.59 10.13
C ARG A 66 8.44 -14.12 9.36
N LEU A 67 8.85 -13.46 8.27
CA LEU A 67 10.07 -13.82 7.54
C LEU A 67 11.34 -13.72 8.39
N LEU A 68 11.38 -12.78 9.35
CA LEU A 68 12.54 -12.57 10.21
C LEU A 68 12.57 -13.53 11.40
N GLU A 69 11.43 -14.00 11.89
CA GLU A 69 11.30 -14.79 13.12
C GLU A 69 11.07 -16.28 12.86
N GLU A 70 10.29 -16.62 11.80
CA GLU A 70 9.88 -18.00 11.50
C GLU A 70 10.75 -18.63 10.40
N ASP A 71 10.78 -19.97 10.34
CA ASP A 71 11.47 -20.70 9.27
C ASP A 71 10.49 -21.00 8.13
N ASN A 72 10.76 -20.41 6.95
CA ASN A 72 9.98 -20.56 5.72
C ASN A 72 8.45 -20.40 5.90
N PRO A 73 7.95 -19.28 6.50
CA PRO A 73 6.53 -19.10 6.79
C PRO A 73 5.68 -18.99 5.53
N LEU A 74 4.41 -19.42 5.62
CA LEU A 74 3.38 -19.08 4.64
C LEU A 74 2.79 -17.71 4.97
N LEU A 75 3.02 -16.73 4.11
CA LEU A 75 2.53 -15.36 4.23
C LEU A 75 1.17 -15.25 3.51
N LEU A 76 0.11 -15.06 4.28
CA LEU A 76 -1.25 -14.99 3.72
C LEU A 76 -1.52 -13.67 3.02
N SER A 77 -2.35 -13.74 1.98
CA SER A 77 -2.98 -12.57 1.37
C SER A 77 -4.09 -12.01 2.25
N ILE A 78 -4.43 -10.74 2.04
CA ILE A 78 -5.52 -10.05 2.73
C ILE A 78 -6.68 -9.89 1.74
N ASP A 79 -7.88 -10.24 2.17
CA ASP A 79 -9.12 -9.93 1.45
C ASP A 79 -9.42 -8.43 1.64
N SER A 80 -8.91 -7.63 0.72
CA SER A 80 -8.97 -6.18 0.78
C SER A 80 -10.39 -5.62 0.75
N GLU A 81 -11.29 -6.25 -0.03
CA GLU A 81 -12.68 -5.81 -0.11
C GLU A 81 -13.44 -6.08 1.19
N ARG A 82 -13.19 -7.24 1.83
CA ARG A 82 -13.76 -7.56 3.13
C ARG A 82 -13.28 -6.57 4.19
N VAL A 83 -11.98 -6.32 4.26
CA VAL A 83 -11.39 -5.37 5.22
C VAL A 83 -11.96 -3.96 5.01
N ALA A 84 -12.10 -3.50 3.78
CA ALA A 84 -12.68 -2.19 3.46
C ALA A 84 -14.11 -2.05 4.01
N ARG A 85 -14.95 -3.08 3.82
CA ARG A 85 -16.32 -3.09 4.35
C ARG A 85 -16.34 -3.14 5.88
N GLU A 86 -15.55 -4.04 6.49
CA GLU A 86 -15.53 -4.23 7.95
C GLU A 86 -15.03 -2.98 8.70
N ARG A 87 -14.13 -2.20 8.08
CA ARG A 87 -13.53 -0.99 8.67
C ARG A 87 -14.20 0.32 8.25
N GLY A 88 -15.23 0.25 7.40
CA GLY A 88 -15.98 1.44 6.97
C GLY A 88 -15.09 2.50 6.31
N TYR A 89 -14.28 2.12 5.32
CA TYR A 89 -13.32 3.02 4.65
C TYR A 89 -13.93 4.34 4.16
N PRO A 90 -15.16 4.39 3.59
CA PRO A 90 -15.74 5.64 3.13
C PRO A 90 -15.91 6.71 4.22
N ASP A 91 -16.04 6.29 5.49
CA ASP A 91 -16.26 7.17 6.64
C ASP A 91 -14.98 7.50 7.42
N ALA A 92 -13.81 7.11 6.90
CA ALA A 92 -12.54 7.26 7.59
C ALA A 92 -12.09 8.72 7.67
N SER A 93 -11.46 9.10 8.77
CA SER A 93 -10.75 10.37 8.90
C SER A 93 -9.47 10.37 8.08
N VAL A 94 -9.41 11.18 7.04
CA VAL A 94 -8.25 11.32 6.14
C VAL A 94 -6.97 11.65 6.91
N GLU A 95 -7.05 12.57 7.87
CA GLU A 95 -5.93 12.98 8.72
C GLU A 95 -5.37 11.78 9.50
N GLN A 96 -6.25 11.03 10.19
CA GLN A 96 -5.86 9.84 10.96
C GLN A 96 -5.27 8.75 10.08
N VAL A 97 -5.80 8.57 8.85
CA VAL A 97 -5.28 7.60 7.89
C VAL A 97 -3.84 7.93 7.50
N PHE A 98 -3.56 9.20 7.14
CA PHE A 98 -2.21 9.60 6.75
C PHE A 98 -1.23 9.61 7.92
N ASP A 99 -1.67 9.98 9.13
CA ASP A 99 -0.83 9.90 10.32
C ASP A 99 -0.43 8.46 10.62
N ALA A 100 -1.39 7.55 10.63
CA ALA A 100 -1.14 6.13 10.83
C ALA A 100 -0.25 5.52 9.74
N LEU A 101 -0.44 5.91 8.47
CA LEU A 101 0.42 5.46 7.36
C LEU A 101 1.86 5.96 7.52
N ARG A 102 2.06 7.24 7.86
CA ARG A 102 3.40 7.82 8.08
C ARG A 102 4.14 7.08 9.18
N GLU A 103 3.47 6.88 10.34
CA GLU A 103 4.06 6.14 11.45
C GLU A 103 4.38 4.67 11.08
N ALA A 104 3.47 4.01 10.37
CA ALA A 104 3.68 2.64 9.92
C ALA A 104 4.88 2.56 8.97
N ARG A 105 4.97 3.45 7.97
CA ARG A 105 6.08 3.51 7.03
C ARG A 105 7.42 3.79 7.73
N GLU A 106 7.46 4.65 8.71
CA GLU A 106 8.66 4.88 9.52
C GLU A 106 9.09 3.62 10.28
N ARG A 107 8.14 2.86 10.83
CA ARG A 107 8.45 1.56 11.46
C ARG A 107 9.04 0.58 10.46
N THR A 108 8.43 0.44 9.28
CA THR A 108 8.95 -0.41 8.19
C THR A 108 10.36 0.00 7.79
N LEU A 109 10.59 1.29 7.55
CA LEU A 109 11.92 1.81 7.18
C LEU A 109 12.98 1.54 8.25
N ARG A 110 12.67 1.72 9.54
CA ARG A 110 13.58 1.37 10.64
C ARG A 110 13.90 -0.11 10.66
N THR A 111 12.89 -0.97 10.49
CA THR A 111 13.08 -2.42 10.45
C THR A 111 14.04 -2.82 9.33
N ILE A 112 13.78 -2.38 8.11
CA ILE A 112 14.60 -2.78 6.95
C ILE A 112 16.00 -2.14 6.96
N ALA A 113 16.17 -0.96 7.55
CA ALA A 113 17.48 -0.31 7.69
C ALA A 113 18.42 -1.07 8.64
N GLY A 114 17.86 -1.78 9.63
CA GLY A 114 18.62 -2.56 10.61
C GLY A 114 18.99 -3.97 10.15
N LEU A 115 18.56 -4.43 8.97
CA LEU A 115 18.76 -5.80 8.53
C LEU A 115 20.19 -6.04 8.02
N ASN A 116 20.79 -7.17 8.46
CA ASN A 116 22.05 -7.68 7.92
C ASN A 116 21.85 -8.51 6.64
N GLY A 117 22.95 -8.89 5.99
CA GLY A 117 22.92 -9.61 4.71
C GLY A 117 22.17 -10.95 4.77
N SER A 118 22.30 -11.71 5.85
CA SER A 118 21.60 -12.99 5.99
C SER A 118 20.10 -12.83 6.21
N GLN A 119 19.68 -11.80 6.93
CA GLN A 119 18.26 -11.47 7.14
C GLN A 119 17.57 -11.08 5.83
N TRP A 120 18.25 -10.35 4.94
CA TRP A 120 17.72 -10.02 3.62
C TRP A 120 17.43 -11.25 2.75
N GLN A 121 18.11 -12.38 2.99
CA GLN A 121 17.98 -13.62 2.24
C GLN A 121 16.99 -14.62 2.88
N ARG A 122 16.45 -14.32 4.07
CA ARG A 122 15.43 -15.17 4.69
C ARG A 122 14.24 -15.36 3.77
N ARG A 123 13.67 -16.57 3.79
CA ARG A 123 12.69 -17.02 2.80
C ARG A 123 11.36 -17.36 3.45
N GLY A 124 10.31 -17.32 2.63
CA GLY A 124 8.97 -17.80 2.91
C GLY A 124 8.22 -18.05 1.62
N VAL A 125 6.94 -18.35 1.73
CA VAL A 125 6.02 -18.50 0.61
C VAL A 125 4.94 -17.45 0.74
N PHE A 126 4.79 -16.57 -0.25
CA PHE A 126 3.73 -15.58 -0.27
C PHE A 126 2.57 -16.10 -1.12
N GLU A 127 1.40 -16.23 -0.51
CA GLU A 127 0.19 -16.71 -1.15
C GLU A 127 -0.13 -15.89 -2.41
N GLY A 128 -0.32 -16.56 -3.55
CA GLY A 128 -0.53 -15.94 -4.84
C GLY A 128 0.76 -15.51 -5.58
N TYR A 129 1.90 -15.37 -4.87
CA TYR A 129 3.18 -14.94 -5.45
C TYR A 129 4.24 -16.06 -5.47
N GLY A 130 4.09 -17.09 -4.62
CA GLY A 130 5.06 -18.17 -4.51
C GLY A 130 6.26 -17.84 -3.59
N PRO A 131 7.42 -18.49 -3.80
CA PRO A 131 8.60 -18.28 -2.97
C PRO A 131 9.08 -16.82 -2.97
N VAL A 132 9.37 -16.28 -1.79
CA VAL A 132 9.80 -14.90 -1.62
C VAL A 132 10.92 -14.80 -0.59
N THR A 133 11.81 -13.82 -0.77
CA THR A 133 12.77 -13.40 0.26
C THR A 133 12.31 -12.11 0.94
N VAL A 134 12.94 -11.72 2.04
CA VAL A 134 12.74 -10.38 2.65
C VAL A 134 13.00 -9.28 1.61
N LYS A 135 14.08 -9.40 0.81
CA LYS A 135 14.36 -8.43 -0.27
C LYS A 135 13.23 -8.39 -1.29
N GLY A 136 12.74 -9.55 -1.72
CA GLY A 136 11.62 -9.65 -2.67
C GLY A 136 10.32 -9.04 -2.12
N LEU A 137 10.01 -9.29 -0.83
CA LEU A 137 8.84 -8.72 -0.19
C LEU A 137 8.88 -7.19 -0.15
N VAL A 138 10.05 -6.60 0.09
CA VAL A 138 10.23 -5.14 0.07
C VAL A 138 10.05 -4.57 -1.35
N HIS A 139 10.48 -5.28 -2.38
CA HIS A 139 10.17 -4.88 -3.77
C HIS A 139 8.68 -4.97 -4.08
N TYR A 140 7.97 -5.98 -3.55
CA TYR A 140 6.50 -6.05 -3.69
C TYR A 140 5.79 -4.90 -2.97
N LEU A 141 6.28 -4.46 -1.80
CA LEU A 141 5.77 -3.26 -1.14
C LEU A 141 5.93 -2.02 -2.04
N CYS A 142 7.12 -1.82 -2.62
CA CYS A 142 7.33 -0.73 -3.58
C CYS A 142 6.39 -0.81 -4.79
N SER A 143 6.19 -2.01 -5.33
CA SER A 143 5.29 -2.21 -6.47
C SER A 143 3.84 -1.86 -6.11
N HIS A 144 3.38 -2.29 -4.94
CA HIS A 144 2.06 -1.98 -4.41
C HIS A 144 1.87 -0.45 -4.23
N ASP A 145 2.85 0.23 -3.66
CA ASP A 145 2.84 1.68 -3.53
C ASP A 145 2.65 2.38 -4.89
N GLN A 146 3.39 1.95 -5.91
CA GLN A 146 3.30 2.53 -7.25
C GLN A 146 1.94 2.27 -7.91
N GLN A 147 1.33 1.09 -7.67
CA GLN A 147 -0.02 0.78 -8.16
C GLN A 147 -1.04 1.77 -7.60
N HIS A 148 -0.95 2.14 -6.33
CA HIS A 148 -1.88 3.08 -5.70
C HIS A 148 -1.64 4.53 -6.10
N LEU A 149 -0.39 4.96 -6.32
CA LEU A 149 -0.13 6.26 -6.96
C LEU A 149 -0.75 6.33 -8.36
N ALA A 150 -0.54 5.29 -9.16
CA ALA A 150 -1.13 5.18 -10.49
C ALA A 150 -2.67 5.11 -10.43
N GLY A 151 -3.24 4.42 -9.42
CA GLY A 151 -4.69 4.35 -9.17
C GLY A 151 -5.31 5.72 -8.90
N LEU A 152 -4.68 6.54 -8.04
CA LEU A 152 -5.14 7.92 -7.80
C LEU A 152 -5.01 8.81 -9.06
N HIS A 153 -3.91 8.68 -9.81
CA HIS A 153 -3.79 9.37 -11.09
C HIS A 153 -4.87 8.97 -12.09
N TRP A 154 -5.19 7.68 -12.15
CA TRP A 154 -6.27 7.18 -12.99
C TRP A 154 -7.62 7.78 -12.59
N LEU A 155 -7.96 7.82 -11.29
CA LEU A 155 -9.18 8.46 -10.78
C LEU A 155 -9.22 9.95 -11.15
N LEU A 156 -8.14 10.70 -10.95
CA LEU A 156 -8.03 12.10 -11.36
C LEU A 156 -8.26 12.27 -12.86
N GLY A 157 -7.71 11.38 -13.69
CA GLY A 157 -7.93 11.39 -15.14
C GLY A 157 -9.41 11.14 -15.50
N GLN A 158 -10.07 10.19 -14.84
CA GLN A 158 -11.51 9.92 -15.01
C GLN A 158 -12.35 11.13 -14.59
N MET A 159 -12.01 11.76 -13.46
CA MET A 159 -12.70 12.97 -12.98
C MET A 159 -12.54 14.15 -13.95
N ALA A 160 -11.34 14.36 -14.46
CA ALA A 160 -11.05 15.42 -15.43
C ALA A 160 -11.73 15.20 -16.80
N SER A 161 -12.11 13.96 -17.11
CA SER A 161 -12.76 13.59 -18.37
C SER A 161 -14.29 13.51 -18.28
N ARG A 162 -14.87 13.83 -17.12
CA ARG A 162 -16.34 13.92 -16.99
C ARG A 162 -16.84 15.04 -17.90
N ALA A 163 -17.86 14.73 -18.73
CA ALA A 163 -18.65 15.78 -19.36
C ALA A 163 -19.52 16.47 -18.29
N ASP A 164 -19.54 17.78 -18.28
CA ASP A 164 -20.44 18.58 -17.44
C ASP A 164 -21.93 18.29 -17.76
#